data_bd66076505a63e3622cdebf898e74f45
#
_entry.id   bd66076505a63e3622cdebf898e74f45
#
_cell.length_a   1.000
_cell.length_b   1.000
_cell.length_c   1.000
_cell.angle_alpha   90.00
_cell.angle_beta   90.00
_cell.angle_gamma   90.00
#
_symmetry.space_group_name_H-M   'P 1'
#
loop_
_entity.id
_entity.type
_entity.pdbx_description
1 polymer ?
#
loop_
_entity_poly.entity_id
_entity_poly.type
_entity_poly.pdbx_seq_one_letter_code
_entity_poly.pdbx_strand_id
1 'polypeptide(L)'
;MKKIISIFIIVVILYFSNIIGRNTTGNPLAASTMLTGSVLFAAYLFALLVKNIKLPKLTGYMILGIIFGPAVFNFLDTEKMQQLHFLENLALSFIALTAGGELKFYKIVKRLRSVISILAGQVIFVLVGLFFVLIIFADFLPFLSDLKDNILIGFAILFAGTAVSKSPATTMGIITELKAKGPMTDLVLYVTVLKSILLVLIFPFLIGIAKLYLMEGNALNNALFVDVMIQILSSILFGIIMGYLIIGYIKYIGKENSLFLLGVAIVITEISSMFSMEILLTSIVAGIVVENLSREGDRLIKSIEESSLPLYIIFFSFAGAGLHLDTLQKALGLTLFLVVMRILLVYFGNWAGAKVAKESTQTKQLAWLGFIGQAGIAVGLGLLIERSFPGEIGTTFKTILIGTVVINELLGPVLFKYLLVKVNEEGAEK
;
A
#
# COMPACT_ATOMS: atom_id res chain seq x y z
N MET A 1 -24.87 24.69 -6.96
CA MET A 1 -25.01 24.23 -8.33
C MET A 1 -23.98 23.15 -8.70
N LYS A 2 -22.65 23.39 -8.63
CA LYS A 2 -21.62 22.37 -8.97
C LYS A 2 -21.78 21.04 -8.22
N LYS A 3 -22.06 21.04 -6.90
CA LYS A 3 -22.27 19.83 -6.09
C LYS A 3 -23.46 18.99 -6.56
N ILE A 4 -24.57 19.64 -6.86
CA ILE A 4 -25.79 18.97 -7.33
C ILE A 4 -25.53 18.33 -8.70
N ILE A 5 -24.86 19.05 -9.60
CA ILE A 5 -24.47 18.52 -10.91
C ILE A 5 -23.55 17.31 -10.77
N SER A 6 -22.54 17.35 -9.88
CA SER A 6 -21.64 16.20 -9.63
C SER A 6 -22.42 14.98 -9.12
N ILE A 7 -23.32 15.17 -8.16
CA ILE A 7 -24.17 14.08 -7.64
C ILE A 7 -25.07 13.52 -8.75
N PHE A 8 -25.69 14.40 -9.54
CA PHE A 8 -26.54 13.98 -10.67
C PHE A 8 -25.75 13.15 -11.68
N ILE A 9 -24.56 13.60 -12.08
CA ILE A 9 -23.69 12.88 -13.01
C ILE A 9 -23.30 11.51 -12.43
N ILE A 10 -22.94 11.42 -11.14
CA ILE A 10 -22.64 10.15 -10.47
C ILE A 10 -23.84 9.20 -10.54
N VAL A 11 -25.04 9.68 -10.24
CA VAL A 11 -26.27 8.87 -10.31
C VAL A 11 -26.55 8.40 -11.72
N VAL A 12 -26.36 9.26 -12.72
CA VAL A 12 -26.53 8.90 -14.14
C VAL A 12 -25.52 7.83 -14.56
N ILE A 13 -24.24 7.98 -14.16
CA ILE A 13 -23.19 6.98 -14.43
C ILE A 13 -23.56 5.65 -13.78
N LEU A 14 -24.00 5.65 -12.52
CA LEU A 14 -24.47 4.46 -11.81
C LEU A 14 -25.61 3.77 -12.53
N TYR A 15 -26.62 4.54 -12.94
CA TYR A 15 -27.78 4.01 -13.64
C TYR A 15 -27.40 3.34 -14.98
N PHE A 16 -26.59 4.02 -15.80
CA PHE A 16 -26.10 3.46 -17.06
C PHE A 16 -25.20 2.24 -16.85
N SER A 17 -24.30 2.28 -15.87
CA SER A 17 -23.43 1.13 -15.55
C SER A 17 -24.25 -0.10 -15.14
N ASN A 18 -25.35 0.09 -14.41
CA ASN A 18 -26.25 -1.00 -14.00
C ASN A 18 -27.00 -1.60 -15.19
N ILE A 19 -27.56 -0.76 -16.09
CA ILE A 19 -28.27 -1.22 -17.29
C ILE A 19 -27.34 -2.01 -18.20
N ILE A 20 -26.13 -1.52 -18.41
CA ILE A 20 -25.16 -2.13 -19.32
C ILE A 20 -24.62 -3.41 -18.71
N GLY A 21 -24.30 -3.41 -17.41
CA GLY A 21 -23.84 -4.61 -16.71
C GLY A 21 -24.83 -5.77 -16.77
N ARG A 22 -26.14 -5.47 -16.83
CA ARG A 22 -27.20 -6.49 -17.00
C ARG A 22 -27.37 -6.98 -18.44
N ASN A 23 -27.03 -6.15 -19.42
CA ASN A 23 -27.27 -6.45 -20.86
C ASN A 23 -26.04 -6.99 -21.60
N THR A 24 -24.87 -6.99 -20.98
CA THR A 24 -23.61 -7.46 -21.60
C THR A 24 -23.31 -8.94 -21.33
N THR A 25 -24.33 -9.79 -21.31
CA THR A 25 -24.20 -11.25 -21.13
C THR A 25 -23.35 -11.96 -22.19
N GLY A 26 -22.92 -11.24 -23.24
CA GLY A 26 -22.12 -11.80 -24.33
C GLY A 26 -20.63 -11.42 -24.36
N ASN A 27 -20.19 -10.41 -23.60
CA ASN A 27 -18.78 -9.98 -23.58
C ASN A 27 -18.36 -9.43 -22.22
N PRO A 28 -17.83 -10.28 -21.31
CA PRO A 28 -17.44 -9.88 -19.96
C PRO A 28 -16.38 -8.79 -19.94
N LEU A 29 -15.44 -8.80 -20.89
CA LEU A 29 -14.36 -7.80 -20.95
C LEU A 29 -14.89 -6.41 -21.31
N ALA A 30 -15.89 -6.32 -22.20
CA ALA A 30 -16.51 -5.03 -22.55
C ALA A 30 -17.25 -4.43 -21.34
N ALA A 31 -17.92 -5.26 -20.53
CA ALA A 31 -18.55 -4.82 -19.30
C ALA A 31 -17.54 -4.28 -18.29
N SER A 32 -16.43 -4.97 -18.10
CA SER A 32 -15.38 -4.59 -17.15
C SER A 32 -14.66 -3.31 -17.56
N THR A 33 -14.32 -3.13 -18.86
CA THR A 33 -13.71 -1.90 -19.38
C THR A 33 -14.63 -0.69 -19.26
N MET A 34 -15.90 -0.86 -19.51
CA MET A 34 -16.89 0.22 -19.38
C MET A 34 -17.10 0.62 -17.90
N LEU A 35 -17.12 -0.34 -17.00
CA LEU A 35 -17.15 -0.08 -15.57
C LEU A 35 -15.91 0.68 -15.10
N THR A 36 -14.73 0.38 -15.62
CA THR A 36 -13.50 1.12 -15.31
C THR A 36 -13.63 2.61 -15.66
N GLY A 37 -14.15 2.93 -16.85
CA GLY A 37 -14.42 4.31 -17.24
C GLY A 37 -15.42 5.00 -16.32
N SER A 38 -16.48 4.28 -15.94
CA SER A 38 -17.49 4.77 -15.00
C SER A 38 -16.93 5.04 -13.61
N VAL A 39 -16.08 4.12 -13.10
CA VAL A 39 -15.39 4.27 -11.82
C VAL A 39 -14.45 5.47 -11.84
N LEU A 40 -13.67 5.65 -12.90
CA LEU A 40 -12.76 6.80 -13.04
C LEU A 40 -13.52 8.13 -12.89
N PHE A 41 -14.61 8.30 -13.64
CA PHE A 41 -15.40 9.53 -13.59
C PHE A 41 -16.10 9.71 -12.24
N ALA A 42 -16.79 8.68 -11.77
CA ALA A 42 -17.52 8.74 -10.52
C ALA A 42 -16.62 9.00 -9.33
N ALA A 43 -15.46 8.30 -9.27
CA ALA A 43 -14.49 8.46 -8.20
C ALA A 43 -13.87 9.87 -8.20
N TYR A 44 -13.52 10.38 -9.37
CA TYR A 44 -13.03 11.75 -9.50
C TYR A 44 -14.05 12.79 -8.98
N LEU A 45 -15.30 12.70 -9.42
CA LEU A 45 -16.36 13.61 -8.98
C LEU A 45 -16.66 13.48 -7.50
N PHE A 46 -16.71 12.25 -6.99
CA PHE A 46 -16.92 11.98 -5.57
C PHE A 46 -15.79 12.54 -4.70
N ALA A 47 -14.57 12.39 -5.12
CA ALA A 47 -13.41 12.95 -4.42
C ALA A 47 -13.44 14.48 -4.35
N LEU A 48 -13.97 15.17 -5.37
CA LEU A 48 -14.22 16.61 -5.31
C LEU A 48 -15.26 16.99 -4.26
N LEU A 49 -16.28 16.14 -4.03
CA LEU A 49 -17.26 16.34 -2.96
C LEU A 49 -16.62 16.13 -1.58
N VAL A 50 -15.83 15.06 -1.45
CA VAL A 50 -15.12 14.70 -0.21
C VAL A 50 -14.08 15.77 0.18
N LYS A 51 -13.42 16.41 -0.79
CA LYS A 51 -12.52 17.54 -0.54
C LYS A 51 -13.21 18.69 0.22
N ASN A 52 -14.53 18.91 0.01
CA ASN A 52 -15.27 19.97 0.70
C ASN A 52 -15.40 19.75 2.22
N ILE A 53 -15.29 18.50 2.68
CA ILE A 53 -15.25 18.13 4.10
C ILE A 53 -13.82 17.94 4.61
N LYS A 54 -12.84 18.50 3.89
CA LYS A 54 -11.40 18.51 4.21
C LYS A 54 -10.73 17.12 4.24
N LEU A 55 -11.36 16.09 3.70
CA LEU A 55 -10.74 14.77 3.54
C LEU A 55 -9.84 14.73 2.29
N PRO A 56 -8.82 13.87 2.25
CA PRO A 56 -8.02 13.63 1.06
C PRO A 56 -8.86 13.08 -0.09
N LYS A 57 -8.51 13.41 -1.34
CA LYS A 57 -9.17 12.84 -2.52
C LYS A 57 -9.02 11.32 -2.59
N LEU A 58 -7.86 10.80 -2.15
CA LEU A 58 -7.58 9.36 -2.10
C LEU A 58 -8.61 8.61 -1.25
N THR A 59 -8.95 9.16 -0.08
CA THR A 59 -10.02 8.61 0.77
C THR A 59 -11.37 8.61 0.01
N GLY A 60 -11.63 9.65 -0.79
CA GLY A 60 -12.81 9.70 -1.65
C GLY A 60 -12.84 8.59 -2.70
N TYR A 61 -11.72 8.32 -3.37
CA TYR A 61 -11.62 7.22 -4.33
C TYR A 61 -11.89 5.87 -3.67
N MET A 62 -11.31 5.63 -2.50
CA MET A 62 -11.53 4.40 -1.74
C MET A 62 -12.98 4.22 -1.29
N ILE A 63 -13.59 5.26 -0.73
CA ILE A 63 -15.01 5.21 -0.30
C ILE A 63 -15.91 4.89 -1.49
N LEU A 64 -15.70 5.52 -2.63
CA LEU A 64 -16.47 5.17 -3.83
C LEU A 64 -16.22 3.74 -4.28
N GLY A 65 -14.99 3.26 -4.20
CA GLY A 65 -14.65 1.86 -4.44
C GLY A 65 -15.46 0.91 -3.55
N ILE A 66 -15.55 1.17 -2.25
CA ILE A 66 -16.38 0.40 -1.31
C ILE A 66 -17.86 0.41 -1.76
N ILE A 67 -18.36 1.58 -2.15
CA ILE A 67 -19.75 1.74 -2.60
C ILE A 67 -20.01 0.93 -3.88
N PHE A 68 -19.07 0.92 -4.82
CA PHE A 68 -19.20 0.18 -6.09
C PHE A 68 -18.83 -1.30 -5.96
N GLY A 69 -18.08 -1.66 -4.92
CA GLY A 69 -17.63 -3.02 -4.64
C GLY A 69 -18.75 -3.96 -4.20
N PRO A 70 -18.37 -5.24 -3.92
CA PRO A 70 -19.31 -6.29 -3.52
C PRO A 70 -20.11 -5.96 -2.26
N ALA A 71 -19.56 -5.10 -1.42
CA ALA A 71 -20.13 -4.76 -0.12
C ALA A 71 -21.43 -3.94 -0.17
N VAL A 72 -21.66 -3.15 -1.25
CA VAL A 72 -22.82 -2.24 -1.34
C VAL A 72 -23.60 -2.46 -2.63
N PHE A 73 -23.09 -2.02 -3.76
CA PHE A 73 -23.82 -2.11 -5.04
C PHE A 73 -23.42 -3.29 -5.92
N ASN A 74 -22.31 -3.95 -5.61
CA ASN A 74 -21.76 -5.09 -6.35
C ASN A 74 -21.60 -4.84 -7.88
N PHE A 75 -21.26 -3.61 -8.27
CA PHE A 75 -20.95 -3.28 -9.67
C PHE A 75 -19.56 -3.81 -10.07
N LEU A 76 -18.60 -3.66 -9.16
CA LEU A 76 -17.27 -4.27 -9.23
C LEU A 76 -17.28 -5.54 -8.40
N ASP A 77 -17.86 -6.61 -8.95
CA ASP A 77 -17.79 -7.93 -8.32
C ASP A 77 -16.38 -8.54 -8.43
N THR A 78 -16.16 -9.62 -7.69
CA THR A 78 -14.84 -10.28 -7.61
C THR A 78 -14.33 -10.74 -8.99
N GLU A 79 -15.22 -11.19 -9.87
CA GLU A 79 -14.87 -11.66 -11.22
C GLU A 79 -14.37 -10.52 -12.09
N LYS A 80 -15.09 -9.39 -12.11
CA LYS A 80 -14.68 -8.19 -12.85
C LYS A 80 -13.39 -7.59 -12.30
N MET A 81 -13.21 -7.60 -10.98
CA MET A 81 -11.96 -7.16 -10.36
C MET A 81 -10.76 -8.02 -10.78
N GLN A 82 -10.94 -9.35 -10.88
CA GLN A 82 -9.89 -10.23 -11.39
C GLN A 82 -9.51 -9.91 -12.85
N GLN A 83 -10.50 -9.63 -13.70
CA GLN A 83 -10.25 -9.21 -15.09
C GLN A 83 -9.50 -7.88 -15.20
N LEU A 84 -9.64 -7.01 -14.22
CA LEU A 84 -9.03 -5.68 -14.15
C LEU A 84 -7.77 -5.61 -13.28
N HIS A 85 -7.33 -6.75 -12.72
CA HIS A 85 -6.16 -6.83 -11.83
C HIS A 85 -4.88 -6.27 -12.50
N PHE A 86 -4.77 -6.38 -13.84
CA PHE A 86 -3.70 -5.76 -14.60
C PHE A 86 -3.61 -4.24 -14.36
N LEU A 87 -4.75 -3.53 -14.34
CA LEU A 87 -4.78 -2.08 -14.10
C LEU A 87 -4.33 -1.71 -12.70
N GLU A 88 -4.66 -2.54 -11.70
CA GLU A 88 -4.19 -2.36 -10.33
C GLU A 88 -2.67 -2.51 -10.24
N ASN A 89 -2.12 -3.56 -10.84
CA ASN A 89 -0.68 -3.81 -10.87
C ASN A 89 0.07 -2.72 -11.65
N LEU A 90 -0.48 -2.26 -12.77
CA LEU A 90 0.07 -1.15 -13.55
C LEU A 90 0.13 0.14 -12.71
N ALA A 91 -0.96 0.46 -12.02
CA ALA A 91 -1.01 1.61 -11.15
C ALA A 91 -0.01 1.48 -10.00
N LEU A 92 0.09 0.30 -9.39
CA LEU A 92 1.06 0.00 -8.34
C LEU A 92 2.50 0.18 -8.83
N SER A 93 2.84 -0.34 -10.01
CA SER A 93 4.15 -0.17 -10.64
C SER A 93 4.51 1.30 -10.85
N PHE A 94 3.56 2.08 -11.36
CA PHE A 94 3.75 3.50 -11.63
C PHE A 94 3.96 4.33 -10.36
N ILE A 95 3.15 4.06 -9.32
CA ILE A 95 3.26 4.69 -8.00
C ILE A 95 4.59 4.31 -7.34
N ALA A 96 4.99 3.04 -7.45
CA ALA A 96 6.24 2.54 -6.89
C ALA A 96 7.47 3.14 -7.60
N LEU A 97 7.42 3.32 -8.92
CA LEU A 97 8.44 4.01 -9.70
C LEU A 97 8.61 5.47 -9.23
N THR A 98 7.49 6.15 -8.94
CA THR A 98 7.51 7.50 -8.35
C THR A 98 8.20 7.50 -6.98
N ALA A 99 7.81 6.57 -6.10
CA ALA A 99 8.40 6.47 -4.77
C ALA A 99 9.92 6.24 -4.83
N GLY A 100 10.39 5.42 -5.77
CA GLY A 100 11.82 5.21 -6.03
C GLY A 100 12.52 6.47 -6.56
N GLY A 101 11.88 7.17 -7.51
CA GLY A 101 12.40 8.41 -8.10
C GLY A 101 12.48 9.60 -7.13
N GLU A 102 11.73 9.58 -6.03
CA GLU A 102 11.83 10.57 -4.95
C GLU A 102 12.90 10.22 -3.90
N LEU A 103 13.48 9.01 -3.96
CA LEU A 103 14.51 8.57 -3.01
C LEU A 103 15.91 9.11 -3.35
N LYS A 104 16.20 10.29 -2.88
CA LYS A 104 17.50 10.95 -3.07
C LYS A 104 18.51 10.51 -2.01
N PHE A 105 19.42 9.60 -2.35
CA PHE A 105 20.39 9.04 -1.40
C PHE A 105 21.21 10.10 -0.68
N TYR A 106 21.61 11.16 -1.37
CA TYR A 106 22.35 12.26 -0.75
C TYR A 106 21.58 12.97 0.38
N LYS A 107 20.24 13.00 0.29
CA LYS A 107 19.38 13.53 1.36
C LYS A 107 19.22 12.50 2.50
N ILE A 108 19.06 11.22 2.15
CA ILE A 108 18.93 10.13 3.14
C ILE A 108 20.18 10.08 4.00
N VAL A 109 21.39 10.12 3.39
CA VAL A 109 22.67 10.10 4.11
C VAL A 109 22.79 11.26 5.09
N LYS A 110 22.32 12.45 4.73
CA LYS A 110 22.31 13.62 5.64
C LYS A 110 21.41 13.41 6.87
N ARG A 111 20.39 12.56 6.77
CA ARG A 111 19.43 12.25 7.84
C ARG A 111 19.42 10.78 8.25
N LEU A 112 20.50 10.04 7.91
CA LEU A 112 20.58 8.59 8.08
C LEU A 112 20.28 8.16 9.51
N ARG A 113 20.80 8.89 10.50
CA ARG A 113 20.52 8.63 11.92
C ARG A 113 19.04 8.70 12.23
N SER A 114 18.33 9.71 11.76
CA SER A 114 16.89 9.89 11.99
C SER A 114 16.09 8.79 11.30
N VAL A 115 16.39 8.53 10.04
CA VAL A 115 15.69 7.53 9.23
C VAL A 115 15.86 6.13 9.83
N ILE A 116 17.09 5.73 10.12
CA ILE A 116 17.38 4.38 10.66
C ILE A 116 16.85 4.22 12.09
N SER A 117 17.01 5.23 12.95
CA SER A 117 16.53 5.14 14.34
C SER A 117 15.00 5.07 14.40
N ILE A 118 14.29 5.84 13.58
CA ILE A 118 12.81 5.79 13.51
C ILE A 118 12.35 4.47 12.89
N LEU A 119 13.00 4.03 11.81
CA LEU A 119 12.73 2.73 11.20
C LEU A 119 12.88 1.59 12.22
N ALA A 120 14.05 1.52 12.88
CA ALA A 120 14.33 0.50 13.88
C ALA A 120 13.36 0.58 15.07
N GLY A 121 13.11 1.78 15.58
CA GLY A 121 12.13 1.99 16.65
C GLY A 121 10.75 1.46 16.27
N GLN A 122 10.23 1.80 15.09
CA GLN A 122 8.93 1.30 14.65
C GLN A 122 8.92 -0.21 14.43
N VAL A 123 9.95 -0.77 13.79
CA VAL A 123 10.02 -2.21 13.55
C VAL A 123 10.07 -2.98 14.86
N ILE A 124 10.93 -2.58 15.80
CA ILE A 124 11.07 -3.27 17.09
C ILE A 124 9.78 -3.14 17.91
N PHE A 125 9.25 -1.93 18.08
CA PHE A 125 8.05 -1.73 18.89
C PHE A 125 6.82 -2.43 18.28
N VAL A 126 6.65 -2.39 16.97
CA VAL A 126 5.50 -3.05 16.33
C VAL A 126 5.70 -4.57 16.32
N LEU A 127 6.85 -5.08 15.88
CA LEU A 127 7.06 -6.53 15.78
C LEU A 127 7.08 -7.20 17.15
N VAL A 128 7.93 -6.70 18.06
CA VAL A 128 8.07 -7.30 19.39
C VAL A 128 6.90 -6.91 20.29
N GLY A 129 6.51 -5.63 20.26
CA GLY A 129 5.42 -5.13 21.10
C GLY A 129 4.08 -5.79 20.77
N LEU A 130 3.70 -5.89 19.49
CA LEU A 130 2.43 -6.52 19.13
C LEU A 130 2.45 -8.04 19.39
N PHE A 131 3.58 -8.70 19.18
CA PHE A 131 3.73 -10.11 19.56
C PHE A 131 3.39 -10.33 21.04
N PHE A 132 4.03 -9.59 21.94
CA PHE A 132 3.76 -9.73 23.38
C PHE A 132 2.35 -9.28 23.77
N VAL A 133 1.84 -8.21 23.15
CA VAL A 133 0.46 -7.76 23.40
C VAL A 133 -0.54 -8.87 23.04
N LEU A 134 -0.37 -9.56 21.90
CA LEU A 134 -1.27 -10.64 21.51
C LEU A 134 -1.19 -11.83 22.48
N ILE A 135 -0.01 -12.21 22.96
CA ILE A 135 0.16 -13.30 23.92
C ILE A 135 -0.50 -12.92 25.28
N ILE A 136 -0.26 -11.70 25.79
CA ILE A 136 -0.75 -11.26 27.09
C ILE A 136 -2.27 -11.09 27.11
N PHE A 137 -2.85 -10.61 26.00
CA PHE A 137 -4.28 -10.35 25.91
C PHE A 137 -5.07 -11.46 25.21
N ALA A 138 -4.45 -12.62 24.94
CA ALA A 138 -5.10 -13.73 24.23
C ALA A 138 -6.41 -14.17 24.88
N ASP A 139 -6.42 -14.36 26.21
CA ASP A 139 -7.59 -14.82 26.96
C ASP A 139 -8.77 -13.84 26.93
N PHE A 140 -8.51 -12.56 26.64
CA PHE A 140 -9.54 -11.52 26.55
C PHE A 140 -10.09 -11.32 25.14
N LEU A 141 -9.48 -11.96 24.13
CA LEU A 141 -9.81 -11.77 22.73
C LEU A 141 -10.54 -13.00 22.19
N PRO A 142 -11.85 -12.89 21.86
CA PRO A 142 -12.56 -13.94 21.16
C PRO A 142 -11.74 -14.38 19.96
N PHE A 143 -11.74 -15.66 19.65
CA PHE A 143 -10.92 -16.32 18.66
C PHE A 143 -9.48 -16.64 19.13
N LEU A 144 -8.75 -15.76 19.82
CA LEU A 144 -7.39 -16.08 20.32
C LEU A 144 -7.46 -16.98 21.56
N SER A 145 -8.45 -16.78 22.43
CA SER A 145 -8.69 -17.59 23.63
C SER A 145 -8.92 -19.07 23.32
N ASP A 146 -9.42 -19.38 22.13
CA ASP A 146 -9.74 -20.75 21.72
C ASP A 146 -8.55 -21.45 21.03
N LEU A 147 -7.45 -20.73 20.80
CA LEU A 147 -6.27 -21.27 20.15
C LEU A 147 -5.37 -22.00 21.15
N LYS A 148 -4.80 -23.13 20.74
CA LYS A 148 -3.71 -23.77 21.47
C LYS A 148 -2.48 -22.85 21.48
N ASP A 149 -1.68 -22.92 22.55
CA ASP A 149 -0.49 -22.05 22.75
C ASP A 149 0.43 -21.96 21.52
N ASN A 150 0.72 -23.11 20.91
CA ASN A 150 1.57 -23.15 19.71
C ASN A 150 0.95 -22.35 18.55
N ILE A 151 -0.35 -22.54 18.31
CA ILE A 151 -1.07 -21.84 17.24
C ILE A 151 -1.10 -20.34 17.53
N LEU A 152 -1.36 -19.95 18.77
CA LEU A 152 -1.35 -18.57 19.22
C LEU A 152 0.00 -17.89 18.95
N ILE A 153 1.12 -18.57 19.28
CA ILE A 153 2.48 -18.04 19.03
C ILE A 153 2.68 -17.80 17.52
N GLY A 154 2.34 -18.76 16.68
CA GLY A 154 2.47 -18.63 15.24
C GLY A 154 1.62 -17.48 14.66
N PHE A 155 0.37 -17.35 15.13
CA PHE A 155 -0.50 -16.20 14.77
C PHE A 155 0.09 -14.88 15.22
N ALA A 156 0.58 -14.80 16.46
CA ALA A 156 1.17 -13.57 16.99
C ALA A 156 2.39 -13.11 16.19
N ILE A 157 3.27 -14.04 15.76
CA ILE A 157 4.42 -13.75 14.90
C ILE A 157 3.97 -13.15 13.57
N LEU A 158 2.98 -13.78 12.91
CA LEU A 158 2.51 -13.36 11.60
C LEU A 158 1.78 -12.00 11.66
N PHE A 159 0.91 -11.78 12.65
CA PHE A 159 0.23 -10.48 12.84
C PHE A 159 1.22 -9.38 13.18
N ALA A 160 2.17 -9.63 14.06
CA ALA A 160 3.22 -8.69 14.41
C ALA A 160 4.06 -8.32 13.17
N GLY A 161 4.42 -9.30 12.35
CA GLY A 161 5.15 -9.09 11.11
C GLY A 161 4.35 -8.26 10.11
N THR A 162 3.09 -8.61 9.85
CA THR A 162 2.24 -7.86 8.91
C THR A 162 1.92 -6.46 9.39
N ALA A 163 1.81 -6.24 10.71
CA ALA A 163 1.57 -4.94 11.31
C ALA A 163 2.72 -3.94 11.09
N VAL A 164 3.94 -4.42 10.83
CA VAL A 164 5.08 -3.57 10.45
C VAL A 164 4.82 -2.87 9.12
N SER A 165 4.01 -3.45 8.22
CA SER A 165 3.81 -2.93 6.88
C SER A 165 3.32 -1.48 6.86
N LYS A 166 3.75 -0.75 5.82
CA LYS A 166 3.32 0.62 5.52
C LYS A 166 3.19 0.75 4.00
N SER A 167 2.18 1.46 3.55
CA SER A 167 1.93 1.67 2.13
C SER A 167 2.77 2.82 1.55
N PRO A 168 3.72 2.56 0.65
CA PRO A 168 4.36 3.61 -0.15
C PRO A 168 3.36 4.32 -1.06
N ALA A 169 2.40 3.57 -1.64
CA ALA A 169 1.39 4.12 -2.54
C ALA A 169 0.55 5.21 -1.87
N THR A 170 0.04 4.95 -0.67
CA THR A 170 -0.72 5.93 0.12
C THR A 170 0.16 7.14 0.47
N THR A 171 1.42 6.91 0.84
CA THR A 171 2.34 7.99 1.16
C THR A 171 2.57 8.90 -0.06
N MET A 172 2.92 8.32 -1.21
CA MET A 172 3.12 9.07 -2.45
C MET A 172 1.84 9.75 -2.93
N GLY A 173 0.71 9.06 -2.85
CA GLY A 173 -0.58 9.63 -3.23
C GLY A 173 -0.91 10.91 -2.48
N ILE A 174 -0.66 10.97 -1.17
CA ILE A 174 -0.88 12.19 -0.37
C ILE A 174 0.17 13.25 -0.67
N ILE A 175 1.45 12.88 -0.82
CA ILE A 175 2.52 13.81 -1.20
C ILE A 175 2.19 14.49 -2.55
N THR A 176 1.79 13.71 -3.54
CA THR A 176 1.40 14.20 -4.88
C THR A 176 0.12 15.02 -4.81
N GLU A 177 -0.91 14.58 -4.08
CA GLU A 177 -2.18 15.34 -3.93
C GLU A 177 -1.97 16.71 -3.33
N LEU A 178 -1.14 16.81 -2.29
CA LEU A 178 -0.86 18.06 -1.57
C LEU A 178 0.33 18.82 -2.13
N LYS A 179 1.03 18.27 -3.13
CA LYS A 179 2.32 18.80 -3.61
C LYS A 179 3.30 19.05 -2.46
N ALA A 180 3.26 18.18 -1.47
CA ALA A 180 3.98 18.36 -0.21
C ALA A 180 5.50 18.28 -0.41
N LYS A 181 6.22 19.23 0.22
CA LYS A 181 7.69 19.27 0.20
C LYS A 181 8.19 19.77 1.53
N GLY A 182 9.12 19.06 2.13
CA GLY A 182 9.75 19.47 3.38
C GLY A 182 10.42 18.34 4.13
N PRO A 183 11.09 18.67 5.25
CA PRO A 183 11.85 17.71 6.03
C PRO A 183 11.00 16.58 6.60
N MET A 184 9.74 16.84 6.98
CA MET A 184 8.83 15.83 7.51
C MET A 184 8.33 14.92 6.39
N THR A 185 7.97 15.48 5.24
CA THR A 185 7.60 14.74 4.02
C THR A 185 8.71 13.78 3.61
N ASP A 186 9.93 14.27 3.47
CA ASP A 186 11.12 13.48 3.13
C ASP A 186 11.34 12.35 4.16
N LEU A 187 11.27 12.65 5.46
CA LEU A 187 11.47 11.67 6.53
C LEU A 187 10.43 10.53 6.46
N VAL A 188 9.15 10.88 6.33
CA VAL A 188 8.07 9.88 6.25
C VAL A 188 8.23 9.02 5.01
N LEU A 189 8.56 9.61 3.87
CA LEU A 189 8.78 8.88 2.62
C LEU A 189 9.94 7.89 2.74
N TYR A 190 11.12 8.35 3.21
CA TYR A 190 12.31 7.51 3.29
C TYR A 190 12.13 6.35 4.27
N VAL A 191 11.57 6.63 5.45
CA VAL A 191 11.27 5.56 6.42
C VAL A 191 10.25 4.59 5.84
N THR A 192 9.22 5.06 5.14
CA THR A 192 8.19 4.21 4.52
C THR A 192 8.80 3.25 3.51
N VAL A 193 9.61 3.75 2.57
CA VAL A 193 10.17 2.91 1.50
C VAL A 193 11.19 1.93 2.06
N LEU A 194 12.10 2.38 2.94
CA LEU A 194 13.07 1.48 3.57
C LEU A 194 12.39 0.41 4.45
N LYS A 195 11.30 0.78 5.13
CA LYS A 195 10.49 -0.15 5.91
C LYS A 195 9.84 -1.23 5.04
N SER A 196 9.37 -0.86 3.85
CA SER A 196 8.79 -1.79 2.89
C SER A 196 9.83 -2.79 2.37
N ILE A 197 11.01 -2.32 2.00
CA ILE A 197 12.13 -3.18 1.58
C ILE A 197 12.52 -4.12 2.72
N LEU A 198 12.73 -3.59 3.93
CA LEU A 198 13.09 -4.38 5.10
C LEU A 198 12.05 -5.47 5.38
N LEU A 199 10.75 -5.13 5.29
CA LEU A 199 9.67 -6.08 5.55
C LEU A 199 9.68 -7.25 4.56
N VAL A 200 9.86 -6.96 3.27
CA VAL A 200 9.96 -8.01 2.24
C VAL A 200 11.13 -8.96 2.53
N LEU A 201 12.24 -8.44 3.06
CA LEU A 201 13.41 -9.24 3.42
C LEU A 201 13.19 -10.11 4.67
N ILE A 202 12.54 -9.57 5.72
CA ILE A 202 12.41 -10.29 7.00
C ILE A 202 11.19 -11.22 7.04
N PHE A 203 10.17 -10.97 6.24
CA PHE A 203 8.89 -11.67 6.34
C PHE A 203 8.98 -13.18 6.05
N PRO A 204 9.77 -13.65 5.08
CA PRO A 204 9.99 -15.08 4.88
C PRO A 204 10.56 -15.81 6.11
N PHE A 205 11.43 -15.15 6.86
CA PHE A 205 11.93 -15.70 8.12
C PHE A 205 10.83 -15.80 9.16
N LEU A 206 9.94 -14.79 9.23
CA LEU A 206 8.80 -14.83 10.14
C LEU A 206 7.84 -15.97 9.78
N ILE A 207 7.59 -16.21 8.49
CA ILE A 207 6.82 -17.39 8.03
C ILE A 207 7.53 -18.68 8.42
N GLY A 208 8.84 -18.78 8.21
CA GLY A 208 9.63 -19.95 8.60
C GLY A 208 9.48 -20.27 10.10
N ILE A 209 9.64 -19.25 10.94
CA ILE A 209 9.48 -19.39 12.39
C ILE A 209 8.02 -19.75 12.74
N ALA A 210 7.03 -19.12 12.14
CA ALA A 210 5.62 -19.43 12.40
C ALA A 210 5.25 -20.85 12.01
N LYS A 211 5.85 -21.41 10.96
CA LYS A 211 5.65 -22.82 10.56
C LYS A 211 6.07 -23.81 11.64
N LEU A 212 7.10 -23.52 12.44
CA LEU A 212 7.53 -24.38 13.56
C LEU A 212 6.41 -24.54 14.61
N TYR A 213 5.52 -23.56 14.71
CA TYR A 213 4.43 -23.54 15.69
C TYR A 213 3.08 -23.95 15.10
N LEU A 214 2.84 -23.65 13.80
CA LEU A 214 1.55 -23.84 13.16
C LEU A 214 1.42 -25.20 12.41
N MET A 215 2.53 -25.84 12.09
CA MET A 215 2.55 -27.11 11.36
C MET A 215 3.28 -28.17 12.17
N GLU A 216 2.64 -29.32 12.37
CA GLU A 216 3.27 -30.50 12.99
C GLU A 216 4.22 -31.13 11.97
N GLY A 217 5.52 -31.08 12.24
CA GLY A 217 6.58 -31.77 11.45
C GLY A 217 7.35 -30.85 10.48
N ASN A 218 8.64 -31.12 10.35
CA ASN A 218 9.70 -30.53 9.48
C ASN A 218 9.38 -29.23 8.73
N ALA A 219 9.37 -28.14 9.45
CA ALA A 219 8.83 -26.87 9.00
C ALA A 219 9.82 -25.96 8.28
N LEU A 220 11.11 -26.19 8.35
CA LEU A 220 12.12 -25.38 7.64
C LEU A 220 12.35 -25.97 6.25
N ASN A 221 11.51 -25.57 5.30
CA ASN A 221 11.75 -25.87 3.91
C ASN A 221 12.72 -24.82 3.34
N ASN A 222 13.99 -25.19 3.18
CA ASN A 222 15.02 -24.35 2.55
C ASN A 222 14.57 -23.83 1.16
N ALA A 223 13.69 -24.55 0.47
CA ALA A 223 13.17 -24.14 -0.83
C ALA A 223 12.38 -22.82 -0.76
N LEU A 224 11.51 -22.61 0.24
CA LEU A 224 10.78 -21.35 0.37
C LEU A 224 11.68 -20.15 0.58
N PHE A 225 12.74 -20.31 1.37
CA PHE A 225 13.72 -19.24 1.56
C PHE A 225 14.49 -18.93 0.27
N VAL A 226 14.91 -19.97 -0.44
CA VAL A 226 15.61 -19.83 -1.73
C VAL A 226 14.70 -19.16 -2.76
N ASP A 227 13.44 -19.57 -2.87
CA ASP A 227 12.48 -18.99 -3.82
C ASP A 227 12.26 -17.49 -3.56
N VAL A 228 12.11 -17.09 -2.30
CA VAL A 228 11.96 -15.67 -1.95
C VAL A 228 13.25 -14.88 -2.21
N MET A 229 14.42 -15.47 -1.93
CA MET A 229 15.70 -14.81 -2.26
C MET A 229 15.85 -14.64 -3.78
N ILE A 230 15.49 -15.64 -4.57
CA ILE A 230 15.49 -15.54 -6.04
C ILE A 230 14.52 -14.45 -6.50
N GLN A 231 13.31 -14.41 -5.94
CA GLN A 231 12.30 -13.37 -6.23
C GLN A 231 12.83 -11.97 -5.95
N ILE A 232 13.46 -11.75 -4.80
CA ILE A 232 14.04 -10.45 -4.42
C ILE A 232 15.19 -10.07 -5.33
N LEU A 233 16.16 -10.97 -5.54
CA LEU A 233 17.33 -10.70 -6.35
C LEU A 233 16.97 -10.44 -7.82
N SER A 234 16.07 -11.23 -8.38
CA SER A 234 15.57 -11.02 -9.74
C SER A 234 14.81 -9.70 -9.88
N SER A 235 14.00 -9.33 -8.89
CA SER A 235 13.30 -8.04 -8.86
C SER A 235 14.27 -6.86 -8.84
N ILE A 236 15.32 -6.93 -8.03
CA ILE A 236 16.36 -5.89 -7.95
C ILE A 236 17.11 -5.80 -9.29
N LEU A 237 17.56 -6.94 -9.82
CA LEU A 237 18.29 -6.97 -11.09
C LEU A 237 17.46 -6.41 -12.23
N PHE A 238 16.21 -6.86 -12.36
CA PHE A 238 15.31 -6.38 -13.40
C PHE A 238 14.96 -4.89 -13.20
N GLY A 239 14.80 -4.43 -11.96
CA GLY A 239 14.61 -3.02 -11.64
C GLY A 239 15.80 -2.15 -12.07
N ILE A 240 17.04 -2.64 -11.86
CA ILE A 240 18.25 -1.96 -12.33
C ILE A 240 18.27 -1.85 -13.86
N ILE A 241 17.95 -2.94 -14.57
CA ILE A 241 17.90 -2.96 -16.04
C ILE A 241 16.87 -1.93 -16.54
N MET A 242 15.67 -1.94 -15.99
CA MET A 242 14.60 -1.01 -16.37
C MET A 242 14.96 0.44 -16.02
N GLY A 243 15.66 0.67 -14.92
CA GLY A 243 16.16 2.01 -14.55
C GLY A 243 17.15 2.55 -15.59
N TYR A 244 18.12 1.75 -16.04
CA TYR A 244 19.04 2.16 -17.11
C TYR A 244 18.33 2.38 -18.45
N LEU A 245 17.32 1.56 -18.78
CA LEU A 245 16.49 1.75 -19.97
C LEU A 245 15.77 3.11 -19.93
N ILE A 246 15.19 3.46 -18.76
CA ILE A 246 14.54 4.78 -18.55
C ILE A 246 15.55 5.90 -18.71
N ILE A 247 16.73 5.82 -18.09
CA ILE A 247 17.79 6.82 -18.25
C ILE A 247 18.16 7.02 -19.71
N GLY A 248 18.39 5.90 -20.43
CA GLY A 248 18.71 5.94 -21.85
C GLY A 248 17.65 6.65 -22.68
N TYR A 249 16.37 6.32 -22.46
CA TYR A 249 15.29 6.95 -23.20
C TYR A 249 15.18 8.45 -22.90
N ILE A 250 15.10 8.83 -21.62
CA ILE A 250 14.91 10.23 -21.22
C ILE A 250 16.10 11.10 -21.71
N LYS A 251 17.32 10.57 -21.64
CA LYS A 251 18.54 11.28 -22.02
C LYS A 251 18.70 11.46 -23.54
N TYR A 252 18.43 10.41 -24.33
CA TYR A 252 18.75 10.40 -25.75
C TYR A 252 17.54 10.70 -26.65
N ILE A 253 16.33 10.36 -26.22
CA ILE A 253 15.08 10.59 -26.97
C ILE A 253 14.29 11.74 -26.32
N GLY A 254 13.90 11.59 -25.07
CA GLY A 254 13.31 12.64 -24.22
C GLY A 254 11.98 13.23 -24.73
N LYS A 255 11.28 12.53 -25.66
CA LYS A 255 9.98 12.94 -26.19
C LYS A 255 8.89 12.04 -25.60
N GLU A 256 7.71 12.61 -25.34
CA GLU A 256 6.54 11.86 -24.83
C GLU A 256 6.92 10.92 -23.66
N ASN A 257 7.69 11.45 -22.70
CA ASN A 257 8.20 10.65 -21.59
C ASN A 257 7.09 9.98 -20.80
N SER A 258 5.93 10.65 -20.63
CA SER A 258 4.78 10.09 -19.91
C SER A 258 4.22 8.84 -20.57
N LEU A 259 4.13 8.84 -21.92
CA LEU A 259 3.72 7.65 -22.68
C LEU A 259 4.74 6.52 -22.59
N PHE A 260 6.04 6.86 -22.71
CA PHE A 260 7.11 5.89 -22.56
C PHE A 260 7.10 5.23 -21.18
N LEU A 261 6.95 6.01 -20.11
CA LEU A 261 6.90 5.49 -18.74
C LEU A 261 5.68 4.62 -18.49
N LEU A 262 4.54 4.92 -19.11
CA LEU A 262 3.38 4.03 -19.09
C LEU A 262 3.71 2.68 -19.73
N GLY A 263 4.38 2.67 -20.88
CA GLY A 263 4.87 1.44 -21.52
C GLY A 263 5.86 0.66 -20.65
N VAL A 264 6.79 1.36 -19.99
CA VAL A 264 7.73 0.77 -19.05
C VAL A 264 7.00 0.12 -17.87
N ALA A 265 6.00 0.79 -17.29
CA ALA A 265 5.23 0.23 -16.17
C ALA A 265 4.46 -1.04 -16.60
N ILE A 266 3.92 -1.07 -17.83
CA ILE A 266 3.30 -2.28 -18.41
C ILE A 266 4.34 -3.41 -18.49
N VAL A 267 5.52 -3.14 -19.04
CA VAL A 267 6.60 -4.14 -19.19
C VAL A 267 7.05 -4.65 -17.81
N ILE A 268 7.24 -3.77 -16.84
CA ILE A 268 7.59 -4.17 -15.48
C ILE A 268 6.49 -5.06 -14.89
N THR A 269 5.23 -4.70 -15.03
CA THR A 269 4.10 -5.45 -14.49
C THR A 269 4.02 -6.84 -15.09
N GLU A 270 4.04 -6.96 -16.41
CA GLU A 270 3.89 -8.24 -17.11
C GLU A 270 5.09 -9.17 -16.88
N ILE A 271 6.31 -8.66 -17.05
CA ILE A 271 7.52 -9.46 -16.85
C ILE A 271 7.65 -9.88 -15.38
N SER A 272 7.38 -8.98 -14.44
CA SER A 272 7.42 -9.33 -13.01
C SER A 272 6.40 -10.41 -12.67
N SER A 273 5.19 -10.32 -13.21
CA SER A 273 4.15 -11.32 -13.03
C SER A 273 4.55 -12.67 -13.64
N MET A 274 5.10 -12.67 -14.85
CA MET A 274 5.52 -13.88 -15.57
C MET A 274 6.66 -14.64 -14.87
N PHE A 275 7.59 -13.92 -14.24
CA PHE A 275 8.76 -14.50 -13.55
C PHE A 275 8.60 -14.51 -12.02
N SER A 276 7.40 -14.29 -11.51
CA SER A 276 7.11 -14.25 -10.06
C SER A 276 7.98 -13.25 -9.29
N MET A 277 8.37 -12.13 -9.94
CA MET A 277 9.10 -11.03 -9.31
C MET A 277 8.15 -10.10 -8.56
N GLU A 278 8.69 -9.34 -7.61
CA GLU A 278 7.91 -8.37 -6.84
C GLU A 278 7.81 -7.03 -7.60
N ILE A 279 6.63 -6.72 -8.14
CA ILE A 279 6.36 -5.53 -8.98
C ILE A 279 6.77 -4.24 -8.27
N LEU A 280 6.38 -4.11 -7.00
CA LEU A 280 6.65 -2.92 -6.19
C LEU A 280 8.15 -2.72 -6.00
N LEU A 281 8.90 -3.78 -5.65
CA LEU A 281 10.34 -3.71 -5.45
C LEU A 281 11.06 -3.38 -6.76
N THR A 282 10.71 -4.05 -7.87
CA THR A 282 11.26 -3.80 -9.20
C THR A 282 11.10 -2.33 -9.61
N SER A 283 9.89 -1.79 -9.45
CA SER A 283 9.58 -0.40 -9.81
C SER A 283 10.28 0.62 -8.92
N ILE A 284 10.34 0.37 -7.60
CA ILE A 284 11.09 1.23 -6.66
C ILE A 284 12.57 1.26 -7.05
N VAL A 285 13.19 0.09 -7.31
CA VAL A 285 14.60 0.01 -7.70
C VAL A 285 14.85 0.75 -9.02
N ALA A 286 13.98 0.60 -10.01
CA ALA A 286 14.09 1.33 -11.27
C ALA A 286 14.07 2.86 -11.04
N GLY A 287 13.15 3.36 -10.21
CA GLY A 287 13.10 4.78 -9.84
C GLY A 287 14.35 5.25 -9.10
N ILE A 288 14.85 4.46 -8.13
CA ILE A 288 16.10 4.73 -7.39
C ILE A 288 17.30 4.86 -8.35
N VAL A 289 17.40 3.96 -9.31
CA VAL A 289 18.49 3.95 -10.31
C VAL A 289 18.44 5.24 -11.14
N VAL A 290 17.27 5.65 -11.62
CA VAL A 290 17.14 6.89 -12.40
C VAL A 290 17.52 8.11 -11.58
N GLU A 291 17.02 8.23 -10.35
CA GLU A 291 17.28 9.39 -9.50
C GLU A 291 18.75 9.50 -9.05
N ASN A 292 19.38 8.38 -8.68
CA ASN A 292 20.69 8.44 -8.03
C ASN A 292 21.86 8.17 -8.97
N LEU A 293 21.65 7.56 -10.14
CA LEU A 293 22.70 7.25 -11.12
C LEU A 293 22.63 8.15 -12.37
N SER A 294 21.69 9.10 -12.42
CA SER A 294 21.58 10.04 -13.54
C SER A 294 21.19 11.45 -13.06
N ARG A 295 21.03 12.38 -14.00
CA ARG A 295 20.47 13.71 -13.76
C ARG A 295 19.03 13.84 -14.25
N GLU A 296 18.39 12.73 -14.57
CA GLU A 296 17.08 12.68 -15.20
C GLU A 296 15.93 12.46 -14.19
N GLY A 297 16.24 12.38 -12.89
CA GLY A 297 15.24 12.13 -11.84
C GLY A 297 14.11 13.15 -11.81
N ASP A 298 14.41 14.44 -11.89
CA ASP A 298 13.39 15.50 -11.91
C ASP A 298 12.50 15.42 -13.17
N ARG A 299 13.05 14.98 -14.32
CA ARG A 299 12.26 14.73 -15.53
C ARG A 299 11.38 13.51 -15.40
N LEU A 300 11.90 12.44 -14.78
CA LEU A 300 11.13 11.25 -14.45
C LEU A 300 9.90 11.63 -13.63
N ILE A 301 10.08 12.32 -12.50
CA ILE A 301 8.98 12.69 -11.59
C ILE A 301 7.95 13.57 -12.30
N LYS A 302 8.39 14.59 -13.04
CA LYS A 302 7.47 15.45 -13.80
C LYS A 302 6.62 14.66 -14.79
N SER A 303 7.23 13.74 -15.53
CA SER A 303 6.51 12.92 -16.53
C SER A 303 5.52 11.97 -15.89
N ILE A 304 5.84 11.45 -14.69
CA ILE A 304 4.94 10.64 -13.90
C ILE A 304 3.76 11.48 -13.39
N GLU A 305 4.00 12.67 -12.83
CA GLU A 305 2.94 13.55 -12.32
C GLU A 305 1.88 13.88 -13.38
N GLU A 306 2.29 14.06 -14.64
CA GLU A 306 1.41 14.39 -15.77
C GLU A 306 0.40 13.27 -16.10
N SER A 307 0.73 12.01 -15.83
CA SER A 307 -0.10 10.83 -16.17
C SER A 307 -0.59 10.02 -14.98
N SER A 308 -0.24 10.39 -13.76
CA SER A 308 -0.50 9.60 -12.55
C SER A 308 -1.97 9.61 -12.09
N LEU A 309 -2.72 10.66 -12.35
CA LEU A 309 -4.07 10.85 -11.80
C LEU A 309 -5.03 9.69 -12.10
N PRO A 310 -5.19 9.22 -13.36
CA PRO A 310 -6.06 8.07 -13.64
C PRO A 310 -5.63 6.80 -12.90
N LEU A 311 -4.32 6.57 -12.80
CA LEU A 311 -3.76 5.41 -12.13
C LEU A 311 -4.01 5.43 -10.61
N TYR A 312 -3.87 6.60 -9.97
CA TYR A 312 -4.25 6.77 -8.56
C TYR A 312 -5.74 6.49 -8.33
N ILE A 313 -6.61 7.02 -9.20
CA ILE A 313 -8.07 6.79 -9.11
C ILE A 313 -8.37 5.30 -9.20
N ILE A 314 -7.83 4.60 -10.21
CA ILE A 314 -8.02 3.16 -10.40
C ILE A 314 -7.52 2.40 -9.17
N PHE A 315 -6.27 2.62 -8.77
CA PHE A 315 -5.66 1.90 -7.67
C PHE A 315 -6.47 2.01 -6.37
N PHE A 316 -6.79 3.25 -5.95
CA PHE A 316 -7.48 3.45 -4.68
C PHE A 316 -8.97 3.05 -4.75
N SER A 317 -9.63 3.20 -5.91
CA SER A 317 -11.01 2.70 -6.07
C SER A 317 -11.06 1.17 -6.04
N PHE A 318 -10.11 0.50 -6.68
CA PHE A 318 -10.05 -0.97 -6.67
C PHE A 318 -9.64 -1.50 -5.30
N ALA A 319 -8.69 -0.85 -4.63
CA ALA A 319 -8.37 -1.14 -3.24
C ALA A 319 -9.61 -1.03 -2.35
N GLY A 320 -10.43 0.01 -2.53
CA GLY A 320 -11.71 0.17 -1.84
C GLY A 320 -12.72 -0.92 -2.19
N ALA A 321 -12.88 -1.26 -3.47
CA ALA A 321 -13.82 -2.30 -3.93
C ALA A 321 -13.45 -3.71 -3.44
N GLY A 322 -12.16 -3.98 -3.30
CA GLY A 322 -11.64 -5.26 -2.76
C GLY A 322 -11.89 -5.47 -1.27
N LEU A 323 -12.50 -4.51 -0.58
CA LEU A 323 -12.80 -4.61 0.84
C LEU A 323 -14.07 -5.43 1.11
N HIS A 324 -13.90 -6.58 1.74
CA HIS A 324 -14.99 -7.48 2.13
C HIS A 324 -15.54 -7.07 3.51
N LEU A 325 -16.59 -6.25 3.53
CA LEU A 325 -17.19 -5.76 4.79
C LEU A 325 -17.77 -6.88 5.64
N ASP A 326 -18.29 -7.96 5.04
CA ASP A 326 -18.80 -9.14 5.75
C ASP A 326 -17.72 -9.81 6.60
N THR A 327 -16.51 -9.86 6.05
CA THR A 327 -15.34 -10.40 6.72
C THR A 327 -14.92 -9.53 7.91
N LEU A 328 -14.97 -8.21 7.71
CA LEU A 328 -14.69 -7.22 8.75
C LEU A 328 -15.67 -7.34 9.91
N GLN A 329 -16.94 -7.55 9.64
CA GLN A 329 -17.99 -7.64 10.67
C GLN A 329 -17.80 -8.87 11.58
N LYS A 330 -17.41 -10.02 11.03
CA LYS A 330 -17.18 -11.26 11.79
C LYS A 330 -16.01 -11.19 12.76
N ALA A 331 -14.95 -10.45 12.43
CA ALA A 331 -13.73 -10.35 13.23
C ALA A 331 -13.51 -8.94 13.80
N LEU A 332 -14.57 -8.14 13.93
CA LEU A 332 -14.46 -6.71 14.24
C LEU A 332 -13.73 -6.41 15.55
N GLY A 333 -14.00 -7.19 16.60
CA GLY A 333 -13.37 -6.99 17.90
C GLY A 333 -11.84 -7.12 17.86
N LEU A 334 -11.34 -8.23 17.32
CA LEU A 334 -9.90 -8.47 17.17
C LEU A 334 -9.28 -7.48 16.17
N THR A 335 -9.98 -7.19 15.07
CA THR A 335 -9.52 -6.21 14.08
C THR A 335 -9.32 -4.82 14.70
N LEU A 336 -10.30 -4.31 15.46
CA LEU A 336 -10.19 -3.02 16.13
C LEU A 336 -9.07 -3.02 17.18
N PHE A 337 -8.94 -4.11 17.94
CA PHE A 337 -7.85 -4.25 18.91
C PHE A 337 -6.48 -4.17 18.21
N LEU A 338 -6.29 -4.91 17.12
CA LEU A 338 -5.04 -4.88 16.33
C LEU A 338 -4.73 -3.49 15.77
N VAL A 339 -5.75 -2.78 15.24
CA VAL A 339 -5.59 -1.41 14.74
C VAL A 339 -5.16 -0.46 15.86
N VAL A 340 -5.84 -0.48 17.01
CA VAL A 340 -5.52 0.40 18.13
C VAL A 340 -4.12 0.12 18.66
N MET A 341 -3.80 -1.16 18.91
CA MET A 341 -2.47 -1.53 19.41
C MET A 341 -1.37 -1.17 18.43
N ARG A 342 -1.58 -1.40 17.13
CA ARG A 342 -0.64 -0.99 16.09
C ARG A 342 -0.40 0.53 16.10
N ILE A 343 -1.44 1.33 16.18
CA ILE A 343 -1.32 2.79 16.24
C ILE A 343 -0.47 3.22 17.44
N LEU A 344 -0.76 2.66 18.62
CA LEU A 344 0.01 2.94 19.83
C LEU A 344 1.48 2.53 19.70
N LEU A 345 1.74 1.34 19.16
CA LEU A 345 3.11 0.84 18.98
C LEU A 345 3.88 1.62 17.91
N VAL A 346 3.23 2.06 16.84
CA VAL A 346 3.82 2.97 15.86
C VAL A 346 4.15 4.33 16.49
N TYR A 347 3.25 4.87 17.33
CA TYR A 347 3.52 6.10 18.07
C TYR A 347 4.75 5.97 19.00
N PHE A 348 4.78 4.94 19.84
CA PHE A 348 5.90 4.73 20.76
C PHE A 348 7.20 4.41 20.04
N GLY A 349 7.15 3.60 18.97
CA GLY A 349 8.32 3.29 18.14
C GLY A 349 8.87 4.53 17.43
N ASN A 350 7.99 5.38 16.88
CA ASN A 350 8.39 6.67 16.33
C ASN A 350 9.02 7.57 17.39
N TRP A 351 8.35 7.71 18.54
CA TRP A 351 8.85 8.55 19.64
C TRP A 351 10.23 8.10 20.13
N ALA A 352 10.41 6.80 20.36
CA ALA A 352 11.68 6.23 20.80
C ALA A 352 12.77 6.43 19.76
N GLY A 353 12.53 6.10 18.50
CA GLY A 353 13.47 6.28 17.40
C GLY A 353 13.86 7.74 17.19
N ALA A 354 12.88 8.64 17.20
CA ALA A 354 13.12 10.08 17.07
C ALA A 354 13.87 10.67 18.28
N LYS A 355 13.65 10.12 19.48
CA LYS A 355 14.41 10.48 20.69
C LYS A 355 15.88 10.07 20.58
N VAL A 356 16.17 8.83 20.12
CA VAL A 356 17.52 8.34 19.89
C VAL A 356 18.23 9.17 18.82
N ALA A 357 17.50 9.56 17.77
CA ALA A 357 18.03 10.42 16.71
C ALA A 357 18.23 11.89 17.13
N LYS A 358 17.74 12.28 18.32
CA LYS A 358 17.71 13.67 18.81
C LYS A 358 16.91 14.61 17.90
N GLU A 359 15.84 14.09 17.31
CA GLU A 359 14.92 14.87 16.47
C GLU A 359 14.14 15.92 17.29
N SER A 360 13.49 16.84 16.58
CA SER A 360 12.65 17.88 17.16
C SER A 360 11.47 17.29 17.95
N THR A 361 10.91 18.06 18.87
CA THR A 361 9.68 17.65 19.59
C THR A 361 8.52 17.40 18.64
N GLN A 362 8.44 18.19 17.56
CA GLN A 362 7.43 18.01 16.54
C GLN A 362 7.56 16.66 15.81
N THR A 363 8.77 16.25 15.43
CA THR A 363 9.02 14.92 14.83
C THR A 363 8.67 13.79 15.80
N LYS A 364 9.08 13.90 17.06
CA LYS A 364 8.76 12.90 18.10
C LYS A 364 7.26 12.69 18.28
N GLN A 365 6.49 13.77 18.29
CA GLN A 365 5.07 13.74 18.61
C GLN A 365 4.16 13.51 17.40
N LEU A 366 4.57 13.89 16.19
CA LEU A 366 3.66 13.95 15.06
C LEU A 366 4.03 13.01 13.91
N ALA A 367 5.31 12.66 13.69
CA ALA A 367 5.71 11.91 12.51
C ALA A 367 5.01 10.54 12.40
N TRP A 368 4.59 9.92 13.51
CA TRP A 368 3.85 8.67 13.52
C TRP A 368 2.54 8.72 12.71
N LEU A 369 1.90 9.87 12.63
CA LEU A 369 0.69 10.09 11.82
C LEU A 369 0.91 9.75 10.33
N GLY A 370 2.15 9.92 9.85
CA GLY A 370 2.53 9.56 8.49
C GLY A 370 2.69 8.04 8.26
N PHE A 371 2.70 7.22 9.31
CA PHE A 371 3.04 5.80 9.20
C PHE A 371 1.87 4.83 9.38
N ILE A 372 0.62 5.31 9.43
CA ILE A 372 -0.56 4.47 9.74
C ILE A 372 -1.06 3.69 8.52
N GLY A 373 -1.13 4.30 7.32
CA GLY A 373 -1.70 3.66 6.13
C GLY A 373 -1.04 2.31 5.79
N GLN A 374 -1.85 1.30 5.53
CA GLN A 374 -1.47 -0.02 5.05
C GLN A 374 -2.25 -0.33 3.77
N ALA A 375 -1.62 -0.92 2.76
CA ALA A 375 -2.28 -1.33 1.52
C ALA A 375 -1.59 -2.54 0.89
N GLY A 376 -1.34 -2.52 -0.39
CA GLY A 376 -0.91 -3.63 -1.24
C GLY A 376 0.09 -4.60 -0.63
N ILE A 377 1.17 -4.12 0.01
CA ILE A 377 2.16 -5.02 0.65
C ILE A 377 1.50 -5.88 1.73
N ALA A 378 0.67 -5.29 2.61
CA ALA A 378 0.00 -6.05 3.66
C ALA A 378 -0.95 -7.10 3.08
N VAL A 379 -1.68 -6.75 2.03
CA VAL A 379 -2.57 -7.69 1.32
C VAL A 379 -1.74 -8.82 0.67
N GLY A 380 -0.64 -8.48 0.00
CA GLY A 380 0.28 -9.46 -0.58
C GLY A 380 0.85 -10.44 0.45
N LEU A 381 1.24 -9.93 1.63
CA LEU A 381 1.67 -10.78 2.74
C LEU A 381 0.54 -11.68 3.25
N GLY A 382 -0.70 -11.20 3.28
CA GLY A 382 -1.87 -12.00 3.63
C GLY A 382 -2.10 -13.17 2.66
N LEU A 383 -1.95 -12.94 1.37
CA LEU A 383 -2.02 -13.97 0.33
C LEU A 383 -0.87 -14.99 0.47
N LEU A 384 0.34 -14.52 0.78
CA LEU A 384 1.49 -15.39 1.02
C LEU A 384 1.27 -16.28 2.25
N ILE A 385 0.68 -15.75 3.32
CA ILE A 385 0.31 -16.51 4.51
C ILE A 385 -0.75 -17.56 4.16
N GLU A 386 -1.82 -17.19 3.46
CA GLU A 386 -2.87 -18.12 3.05
C GLU A 386 -2.31 -19.28 2.23
N ARG A 387 -1.38 -19.02 1.32
CA ARG A 387 -0.67 -20.07 0.55
C ARG A 387 0.27 -20.92 1.40
N SER A 388 0.91 -20.31 2.40
CA SER A 388 1.87 -20.99 3.29
C SER A 388 1.18 -21.85 4.35
N PHE A 389 -0.06 -21.51 4.70
CA PHE A 389 -0.89 -22.19 5.70
C PHE A 389 -2.28 -22.47 5.11
N PRO A 390 -2.42 -23.47 4.22
CA PRO A 390 -3.69 -23.75 3.57
C PRO A 390 -4.75 -24.23 4.58
N GLY A 391 -6.02 -23.91 4.31
CA GLY A 391 -7.16 -24.26 5.15
C GLY A 391 -7.60 -23.10 6.07
N GLU A 392 -8.25 -23.46 7.18
CA GLU A 392 -8.94 -22.49 8.05
C GLU A 392 -7.98 -21.47 8.69
N ILE A 393 -6.76 -21.90 9.03
CA ILE A 393 -5.75 -21.03 9.64
C ILE A 393 -5.41 -19.85 8.72
N GLY A 394 -5.03 -20.11 7.48
CA GLY A 394 -4.61 -19.06 6.54
C GLY A 394 -5.77 -18.16 6.11
N THR A 395 -6.96 -18.73 5.87
CA THR A 395 -8.14 -17.95 5.48
C THR A 395 -8.61 -17.03 6.59
N THR A 396 -8.63 -17.50 7.84
CA THR A 396 -8.99 -16.67 9.00
C THR A 396 -7.97 -15.58 9.22
N PHE A 397 -6.67 -15.89 9.15
CA PHE A 397 -5.61 -14.89 9.25
C PHE A 397 -5.78 -13.78 8.20
N LYS A 398 -5.91 -14.17 6.94
CA LYS A 398 -6.13 -13.23 5.82
C LYS A 398 -7.36 -12.36 6.06
N THR A 399 -8.45 -12.95 6.54
CA THR A 399 -9.70 -12.24 6.86
C THR A 399 -9.49 -11.12 7.87
N ILE A 400 -8.85 -11.41 8.99
CA ILE A 400 -8.56 -10.43 10.04
C ILE A 400 -7.57 -9.37 9.54
N LEU A 401 -6.53 -9.79 8.82
CA LEU A 401 -5.54 -8.88 8.26
C LEU A 401 -6.18 -7.89 7.28
N ILE A 402 -7.02 -8.36 6.35
CA ILE A 402 -7.75 -7.47 5.43
C ILE A 402 -8.59 -6.47 6.22
N GLY A 403 -9.28 -6.89 7.27
CA GLY A 403 -10.02 -5.97 8.14
C GLY A 403 -9.14 -4.86 8.72
N THR A 404 -7.94 -5.20 9.23
CA THR A 404 -7.00 -4.19 9.76
C THR A 404 -6.49 -3.25 8.66
N VAL A 405 -6.19 -3.78 7.49
CA VAL A 405 -5.73 -3.01 6.34
C VAL A 405 -6.78 -1.99 5.91
N VAL A 406 -8.06 -2.39 5.82
CA VAL A 406 -9.17 -1.48 5.51
C VAL A 406 -9.18 -0.25 6.39
N ILE A 407 -9.20 -0.47 7.70
CA ILE A 407 -9.30 0.63 8.66
C ILE A 407 -8.06 1.52 8.59
N ASN A 408 -6.87 0.93 8.55
CA ASN A 408 -5.63 1.67 8.48
C ASN A 408 -5.48 2.45 7.17
N GLU A 409 -6.01 1.93 6.06
CA GLU A 409 -5.94 2.61 4.76
C GLU A 409 -6.97 3.75 4.67
N LEU A 410 -8.10 3.66 5.34
CA LEU A 410 -9.02 4.79 5.47
C LEU A 410 -8.46 5.90 6.38
N LEU A 411 -7.84 5.52 7.49
CA LEU A 411 -7.27 6.48 8.45
C LEU A 411 -5.96 7.10 7.98
N GLY A 412 -5.12 6.32 7.30
CA GLY A 412 -3.76 6.71 6.92
C GLY A 412 -3.67 8.02 6.14
N PRO A 413 -4.39 8.17 5.02
CA PRO A 413 -4.39 9.40 4.23
C PRO A 413 -4.84 10.62 5.04
N VAL A 414 -5.87 10.45 5.88
CA VAL A 414 -6.41 11.53 6.71
C VAL A 414 -5.38 12.01 7.74
N LEU A 415 -4.76 11.08 8.44
CA LEU A 415 -3.74 11.38 9.45
C LEU A 415 -2.48 11.97 8.83
N PHE A 416 -2.04 11.46 7.69
CA PHE A 416 -0.87 11.99 7.01
C PHE A 416 -1.13 13.39 6.42
N LYS A 417 -2.29 13.62 5.81
CA LYS A 417 -2.70 14.98 5.41
C LYS A 417 -2.70 15.93 6.61
N TYR A 418 -3.31 15.54 7.73
CA TYR A 418 -3.31 16.35 8.95
C TYR A 418 -1.88 16.69 9.41
N LEU A 419 -0.96 15.71 9.38
CA LEU A 419 0.45 15.94 9.68
C LEU A 419 1.05 17.02 8.80
N LEU A 420 0.94 16.87 7.47
CA LEU A 420 1.58 17.77 6.50
C LEU A 420 1.05 19.20 6.60
N VAL A 421 -0.26 19.36 6.77
CA VAL A 421 -0.89 20.66 7.03
C VAL A 421 -0.36 21.27 8.34
N LYS A 422 -0.28 20.48 9.40
CA LYS A 422 0.17 20.97 10.72
C LYS A 422 1.63 21.40 10.76
N VAL A 423 2.47 20.82 9.90
CA VAL A 423 3.89 21.18 9.79
C VAL A 423 4.16 22.20 8.68
N ASN A 424 3.12 22.70 8.00
CA ASN A 424 3.18 23.65 6.88
C ASN A 424 4.04 23.15 5.70
N GLU A 425 3.96 21.85 5.39
CA GLU A 425 4.67 21.25 4.25
C GLU A 425 3.75 20.97 3.06
N GLU A 426 2.48 21.36 3.11
CA GLU A 426 1.59 21.36 1.95
C GLU A 426 1.97 22.44 0.96
N GLY A 427 1.92 22.12 -0.35
CA GLY A 427 2.11 23.12 -1.40
C GLY A 427 0.93 24.12 -1.45
N ALA A 428 1.21 25.39 -1.75
CA ALA A 428 0.16 26.37 -1.92
C ALA A 428 -0.84 25.92 -3.00
N GLU A 429 -2.13 25.85 -2.68
CA GLU A 429 -3.17 25.73 -3.69
C GLU A 429 -3.13 26.96 -4.61
N LYS A 430 -2.80 26.75 -5.90
CA LYS A 430 -2.98 27.78 -6.94
C LYS A 430 -4.44 27.85 -7.35
#